data_3d30404fecebe800104059c3585ebe21
#
_entry.id   3d30404fecebe800104059c3585ebe21
#
_cell.length_a   1.000
_cell.length_b   1.000
_cell.length_c   1.000
_cell.angle_alpha   90.00
_cell.angle_beta   90.00
_cell.angle_gamma   90.00
#
_symmetry.space_group_name_H-M   'P 1'
#
loop_
_entity.id
_entity.type
_entity.pdbx_description
1 polymer ?
#
loop_
_entity_poly.entity_id
_entity_poly.type
_entity_poly.pdbx_seq_one_letter_code
_entity_poly.pdbx_strand_id
1 'polypeptide(L)'
;FYSQTHLKVNGKTKKLCGAGCMDPTAPSTLSRINFFIDKFKAAGFKYLKLDFMTNGIVEADSYYRDDITTGVQAYNFGMKHLRERCGDDMFIVESIAPLFPANYAHARRISCDAWGEMWHTNYMMNSLSFGWWLNRVYCFNDPDHLVMGDRSDAENMSRMTTGAVTGYCMLGDNLSTKGTYIGSATSQAKAKKYATYEKVNDVIRLGKSFRPAY
;
A
#
# COMPACT_ATOMS: atom_id res chain seq x y z
N PHE A 1 28.03 -4.15 -3.08
CA PHE A 1 27.33 -4.31 -1.80
C PHE A 1 25.97 -4.98 -1.97
N TYR A 2 25.14 -4.52 -2.91
CA TYR A 2 23.80 -5.08 -3.13
C TYR A 2 23.75 -6.36 -3.95
N SER A 3 24.75 -6.64 -4.80
CA SER A 3 24.76 -7.83 -5.66
C SER A 3 24.88 -9.15 -4.88
N GLN A 4 25.43 -9.12 -3.67
CA GLN A 4 25.58 -10.29 -2.81
C GLN A 4 24.31 -10.59 -1.97
N THR A 5 23.32 -9.69 -1.98
CA THR A 5 22.10 -9.79 -1.19
C THR A 5 20.87 -10.12 -2.01
N HIS A 6 21.03 -10.32 -3.32
CA HIS A 6 19.94 -10.71 -4.18
C HIS A 6 19.69 -12.21 -4.08
N LEU A 7 18.43 -12.58 -3.95
CA LEU A 7 17.98 -13.97 -4.06
C LEU A 7 18.31 -14.54 -5.44
N LYS A 8 18.75 -15.79 -5.45
CA LYS A 8 19.05 -16.54 -6.68
C LYS A 8 18.07 -17.68 -6.85
N VAL A 9 17.71 -17.92 -8.11
CA VAL A 9 16.91 -19.08 -8.53
C VAL A 9 17.62 -19.73 -9.71
N ASN A 10 17.95 -21.00 -9.58
CA ASN A 10 18.80 -21.73 -10.54
C ASN A 10 20.14 -20.99 -10.81
N GLY A 11 20.78 -20.51 -9.74
CA GLY A 11 22.07 -19.82 -9.78
C GLY A 11 22.05 -18.39 -10.32
N LYS A 12 20.90 -17.88 -10.77
CA LYS A 12 20.76 -16.55 -11.37
C LYS A 12 20.00 -15.59 -10.46
N THR A 13 20.44 -14.33 -10.41
CA THR A 13 19.71 -13.28 -9.67
C THR A 13 18.26 -13.22 -10.12
N LYS A 14 17.34 -13.40 -9.17
CA LYS A 14 15.91 -13.29 -9.43
C LYS A 14 15.50 -11.82 -9.53
N LYS A 15 14.75 -11.51 -10.57
CA LYS A 15 14.13 -10.20 -10.76
C LYS A 15 12.61 -10.35 -10.86
N LEU A 16 11.89 -9.46 -10.23
CA LEU A 16 10.44 -9.30 -10.39
C LEU A 16 10.15 -7.81 -10.63
N CYS A 17 9.24 -7.52 -11.53
CA CYS A 17 8.87 -6.14 -11.89
C CYS A 17 10.09 -5.24 -12.20
N GLY A 18 11.10 -5.80 -12.87
CA GLY A 18 12.34 -5.07 -13.22
C GLY A 18 13.36 -4.89 -12.10
N ALA A 19 13.01 -5.23 -10.86
CA ALA A 19 13.89 -5.08 -9.68
C ALA A 19 14.47 -6.41 -9.21
N GLY A 20 15.69 -6.40 -8.68
CA GLY A 20 16.30 -7.57 -8.02
C GLY A 20 15.61 -7.86 -6.69
N CYS A 21 15.27 -9.14 -6.48
CA CYS A 21 14.69 -9.59 -5.22
C CYS A 21 15.78 -9.65 -4.15
N MET A 22 15.65 -8.87 -3.10
CA MET A 22 16.60 -8.88 -1.99
C MET A 22 16.25 -10.00 -1.00
N ASP A 23 17.27 -10.62 -0.44
CA ASP A 23 17.11 -11.59 0.65
C ASP A 23 16.66 -10.90 1.93
N PRO A 24 15.44 -11.16 2.44
CA PRO A 24 14.94 -10.54 3.65
C PRO A 24 15.72 -10.91 4.93
N THR A 25 16.56 -11.96 4.85
CA THR A 25 17.33 -12.45 5.99
C THR A 25 18.75 -11.89 6.05
N ALA A 26 19.19 -11.24 4.97
CA ALA A 26 20.55 -10.70 4.86
C ALA A 26 20.72 -9.44 5.73
N PRO A 27 21.82 -9.34 6.51
CA PRO A 27 22.09 -8.18 7.37
C PRO A 27 22.06 -6.84 6.63
N SER A 28 22.50 -6.80 5.38
CA SER A 28 22.48 -5.61 4.53
C SER A 28 21.05 -5.17 4.17
N THR A 29 20.14 -6.13 3.94
CA THR A 29 18.72 -5.84 3.71
C THR A 29 18.09 -5.26 4.99
N LEU A 30 18.37 -5.87 6.14
CA LEU A 30 17.86 -5.39 7.43
C LEU A 30 18.40 -3.98 7.77
N SER A 31 19.69 -3.75 7.51
CA SER A 31 20.29 -2.42 7.70
C SER A 31 19.64 -1.36 6.80
N ARG A 32 19.28 -1.72 5.57
CA ARG A 32 18.57 -0.83 4.66
C ARG A 32 17.16 -0.51 5.15
N ILE A 33 16.43 -1.52 5.64
CA ILE A 33 15.12 -1.33 6.28
C ILE A 33 15.26 -0.35 7.44
N ASN A 34 16.20 -0.57 8.36
CA ASN A 34 16.46 0.30 9.50
C ASN A 34 16.72 1.75 9.05
N PHE A 35 17.61 1.93 8.08
CA PHE A 35 17.96 3.26 7.57
C PHE A 35 16.73 4.04 7.10
N PHE A 36 15.85 3.42 6.30
CA PHE A 36 14.66 4.12 5.79
C PHE A 36 13.62 4.36 6.88
N ILE A 37 13.35 3.37 7.72
CA ILE A 37 12.36 3.52 8.79
C ILE A 37 12.80 4.62 9.77
N ASP A 38 14.07 4.64 10.17
CA ASP A 38 14.60 5.67 11.07
C ASP A 38 14.50 7.07 10.45
N LYS A 39 14.85 7.19 9.17
CA LYS A 39 14.74 8.45 8.43
C LYS A 39 13.29 8.94 8.36
N PHE A 40 12.34 8.05 8.10
CA PHE A 40 10.91 8.42 8.05
C PHE A 40 10.39 8.79 9.43
N LYS A 41 10.75 8.06 10.49
CA LYS A 41 10.39 8.39 11.88
C LYS A 41 10.96 9.75 12.28
N ALA A 42 12.23 10.01 11.98
CA ALA A 42 12.88 11.30 12.28
C ALA A 42 12.22 12.47 11.52
N ALA A 43 11.69 12.23 10.33
CA ALA A 43 10.93 13.21 9.54
C ALA A 43 9.46 13.36 10.00
N GLY A 44 9.01 12.59 11.01
CA GLY A 44 7.66 12.68 11.56
C GLY A 44 6.58 11.91 10.81
N PHE A 45 6.94 11.05 9.83
CA PHE A 45 5.95 10.23 9.14
C PHE A 45 5.32 9.19 10.07
N LYS A 46 4.01 9.04 9.96
CA LYS A 46 3.19 8.07 10.72
C LYS A 46 2.50 7.04 9.83
N TYR A 47 2.66 7.16 8.53
CA TYR A 47 2.08 6.29 7.51
C TYR A 47 3.17 5.80 6.58
N LEU A 48 3.22 4.50 6.35
CA LEU A 48 4.19 3.83 5.48
C LEU A 48 3.45 2.93 4.48
N LYS A 49 3.59 3.22 3.20
CA LYS A 49 3.17 2.30 2.13
C LYS A 49 4.38 1.49 1.68
N LEU A 50 4.26 0.18 1.74
CA LEU A 50 5.22 -0.80 1.25
C LEU A 50 4.75 -1.34 -0.08
N ASP A 51 5.54 -1.19 -1.13
CA ASP A 51 5.17 -1.65 -2.47
C ASP A 51 6.06 -2.77 -2.98
N PHE A 52 5.56 -3.57 -3.92
CA PHE A 52 6.25 -4.72 -4.51
C PHE A 52 6.75 -5.76 -3.50
N MET A 53 5.96 -5.98 -2.45
CA MET A 53 6.37 -6.83 -1.32
C MET A 53 6.48 -8.32 -1.69
N THR A 54 5.87 -8.76 -2.80
CA THR A 54 6.08 -10.12 -3.35
C THR A 54 7.52 -10.41 -3.71
N ASN A 55 8.36 -9.39 -3.88
CA ASN A 55 9.78 -9.59 -4.14
C ASN A 55 10.52 -10.24 -2.97
N GLY A 56 9.99 -10.14 -1.76
CA GLY A 56 10.58 -10.71 -0.54
C GLY A 56 10.12 -12.13 -0.19
N ILE A 57 9.18 -12.73 -0.95
CA ILE A 57 8.65 -14.08 -0.69
C ILE A 57 9.11 -15.11 -1.74
N VAL A 58 10.07 -14.76 -2.55
CA VAL A 58 10.58 -15.63 -3.61
C VAL A 58 11.21 -16.89 -3.03
N GLU A 59 10.80 -18.06 -3.53
CA GLU A 59 11.52 -19.31 -3.29
C GLU A 59 12.87 -19.25 -4.01
N ALA A 60 13.94 -19.31 -3.24
CA ALA A 60 15.30 -19.15 -3.71
C ALA A 60 16.14 -20.40 -3.47
N ASP A 61 17.28 -20.48 -4.16
CA ASP A 61 18.22 -21.61 -3.99
C ASP A 61 18.76 -21.70 -2.56
N SER A 62 18.93 -20.56 -1.90
CA SER A 62 19.34 -20.43 -0.49
C SER A 62 19.03 -19.03 0.04
N TYR A 63 19.05 -18.89 1.37
CA TYR A 63 18.95 -17.63 2.09
C TYR A 63 20.23 -17.39 2.89
N TYR A 64 20.46 -16.15 3.32
CA TYR A 64 21.61 -15.82 4.16
C TYR A 64 21.60 -16.59 5.48
N ARG A 65 20.40 -16.82 6.05
CA ARG A 65 20.21 -17.63 7.26
C ARG A 65 20.01 -19.09 6.89
N ASP A 66 20.84 -19.96 7.44
CA ASP A 66 20.81 -21.41 7.18
C ASP A 66 19.56 -22.12 7.74
N ASP A 67 18.95 -21.54 8.78
CA ASP A 67 17.73 -22.06 9.40
C ASP A 67 16.43 -21.68 8.64
N ILE A 68 16.55 -20.88 7.59
CA ILE A 68 15.44 -20.46 6.71
C ILE A 68 15.57 -21.18 5.37
N THR A 69 14.54 -21.95 5.04
CA THR A 69 14.53 -22.81 3.86
C THR A 69 13.46 -22.50 2.83
N THR A 70 12.49 -21.61 3.17
CA THR A 70 11.40 -21.22 2.27
C THR A 70 11.25 -19.71 2.16
N GLY A 71 10.70 -19.25 1.02
CA GLY A 71 10.40 -17.84 0.81
C GLY A 71 9.43 -17.25 1.84
N VAL A 72 8.48 -18.04 2.29
CA VAL A 72 7.54 -17.62 3.35
C VAL A 72 8.26 -17.38 4.68
N GLN A 73 9.19 -18.25 5.06
CA GLN A 73 10.00 -18.07 6.28
C GLN A 73 10.86 -16.80 6.16
N ALA A 74 11.52 -16.61 5.01
CA ALA A 74 12.34 -15.43 4.75
C ALA A 74 11.51 -14.14 4.81
N TYR A 75 10.34 -14.12 4.18
CA TYR A 75 9.40 -13.02 4.22
C TYR A 75 8.96 -12.69 5.64
N ASN A 76 8.54 -13.71 6.41
CA ASN A 76 8.17 -13.55 7.81
C ASN A 76 9.29 -12.93 8.65
N PHE A 77 10.53 -13.38 8.44
CA PHE A 77 11.69 -12.86 9.15
C PHE A 77 11.90 -11.37 8.87
N GLY A 78 11.92 -10.98 7.57
CA GLY A 78 12.10 -9.59 7.17
C GLY A 78 10.95 -8.68 7.61
N MET A 79 9.70 -9.15 7.49
CA MET A 79 8.52 -8.36 7.89
C MET A 79 8.40 -8.20 9.40
N LYS A 80 8.77 -9.22 10.18
CA LYS A 80 8.86 -9.10 11.63
C LYS A 80 9.85 -8.01 12.02
N HIS A 81 11.04 -8.03 11.45
CA HIS A 81 12.06 -7.01 11.68
C HIS A 81 11.57 -5.60 11.32
N LEU A 82 10.93 -5.44 10.15
CA LEU A 82 10.36 -4.19 9.71
C LEU A 82 9.28 -3.68 10.68
N ARG A 83 8.35 -4.56 11.07
CA ARG A 83 7.26 -4.21 12.00
C ARG A 83 7.79 -3.78 13.36
N GLU A 84 8.76 -4.49 13.90
CA GLU A 84 9.44 -4.15 15.17
C GLU A 84 10.13 -2.78 15.06
N ARG A 85 10.80 -2.48 13.93
CA ARG A 85 11.46 -1.19 13.74
C ARG A 85 10.47 -0.04 13.58
N CYS A 86 9.33 -0.26 12.92
CA CYS A 86 8.24 0.71 12.82
C CYS A 86 7.67 1.06 14.19
N GLY A 87 7.52 0.07 15.07
CA GLY A 87 6.84 0.25 16.35
C GLY A 87 5.33 0.46 16.18
N ASP A 88 4.66 0.87 17.24
CA ASP A 88 3.19 1.03 17.24
C ASP A 88 2.72 2.37 16.68
N ASP A 89 3.64 3.31 16.51
CA ASP A 89 3.35 4.65 16.02
C ASP A 89 3.16 4.77 14.50
N MET A 90 3.47 3.72 13.74
CA MET A 90 3.46 3.77 12.29
C MET A 90 2.38 2.86 11.71
N PHE A 91 1.46 3.45 10.95
CA PHE A 91 0.47 2.73 10.18
C PHE A 91 1.11 2.17 8.90
N ILE A 92 0.98 0.86 8.68
CA ILE A 92 1.62 0.15 7.56
C ILE A 92 0.55 -0.34 6.59
N VAL A 93 0.73 0.00 5.31
CA VAL A 93 -0.07 -0.50 4.19
C VAL A 93 0.81 -1.27 3.23
N GLU A 94 0.41 -2.47 2.86
CA GLU A 94 1.10 -3.31 1.88
C GLU A 94 0.45 -3.24 0.50
N SER A 95 1.27 -3.18 -0.54
CA SER A 95 0.87 -3.21 -1.94
C SER A 95 1.70 -4.26 -2.69
N ILE A 96 1.09 -4.91 -3.69
CA ILE A 96 1.69 -6.04 -4.41
C ILE A 96 2.36 -7.01 -3.42
N ALA A 97 1.61 -7.37 -2.39
CA ALA A 97 2.08 -8.19 -1.29
C ALA A 97 1.41 -9.57 -1.32
N PRO A 98 2.01 -10.60 -0.73
CA PRO A 98 1.31 -11.83 -0.45
C PRO A 98 0.03 -11.55 0.35
N LEU A 99 -1.02 -12.34 0.12
CA LEU A 99 -2.26 -12.19 0.88
C LEU A 99 -2.06 -12.56 2.35
N PHE A 100 -1.18 -13.48 2.60
CA PHE A 100 -0.76 -13.93 3.93
C PHE A 100 0.77 -14.07 3.96
N PRO A 101 1.40 -13.83 5.11
CA PRO A 101 0.84 -13.50 6.42
C PRO A 101 0.31 -12.06 6.52
N ALA A 102 -0.76 -11.86 7.28
CA ALA A 102 -1.46 -10.58 7.41
C ALA A 102 -1.07 -9.76 8.65
N ASN A 103 -0.34 -10.34 9.59
CA ASN A 103 -0.10 -9.78 10.92
C ASN A 103 0.97 -8.68 10.96
N TYR A 104 1.59 -8.34 9.83
CA TYR A 104 2.64 -7.32 9.77
C TYR A 104 2.15 -5.96 9.29
N ALA A 105 0.97 -5.89 8.68
CA ALA A 105 0.40 -4.66 8.17
C ALA A 105 -0.97 -4.38 8.78
N HIS A 106 -1.35 -3.10 8.77
CA HIS A 106 -2.66 -2.64 9.23
C HIS A 106 -3.67 -2.64 8.10
N ALA A 107 -3.22 -2.35 6.89
CA ALA A 107 -4.05 -2.32 5.70
C ALA A 107 -3.34 -2.95 4.50
N ARG A 108 -4.13 -3.32 3.50
CA ARG A 108 -3.67 -3.92 2.28
C ARG A 108 -4.34 -3.29 1.08
N ARG A 109 -3.56 -3.03 0.03
CA ARG A 109 -4.05 -2.67 -1.29
C ARG A 109 -4.79 -3.85 -1.93
N ILE A 110 -6.02 -3.64 -2.35
CA ILE A 110 -6.90 -4.70 -2.89
C ILE A 110 -7.25 -4.52 -4.36
N SER A 111 -6.93 -3.39 -4.98
CA SER A 111 -7.20 -3.12 -6.38
C SER A 111 -5.94 -2.68 -7.14
N CYS A 112 -6.05 -2.52 -8.46
CA CYS A 112 -4.99 -1.93 -9.28
C CYS A 112 -4.88 -0.42 -9.06
N ASP A 113 -3.82 0.19 -9.62
CA ASP A 113 -3.61 1.64 -9.55
C ASP A 113 -4.81 2.37 -10.15
N ALA A 114 -5.34 3.34 -9.41
CA ALA A 114 -6.54 4.08 -9.79
C ALA A 114 -6.19 5.54 -10.12
N TRP A 115 -6.70 5.97 -11.25
CA TRP A 115 -6.61 7.34 -11.72
C TRP A 115 -8.03 7.92 -11.91
N GLY A 116 -8.16 9.02 -12.60
CA GLY A 116 -9.45 9.71 -12.75
C GLY A 116 -10.51 9.02 -13.63
N GLU A 117 -10.25 7.88 -14.25
CA GLU A 117 -11.20 7.21 -15.13
C GLU A 117 -12.28 6.43 -14.38
N MET A 118 -13.53 6.41 -14.89
CA MET A 118 -14.63 5.71 -14.21
C MET A 118 -14.44 4.19 -14.15
N TRP A 119 -13.79 3.60 -15.13
CA TRP A 119 -13.50 2.16 -15.10
C TRP A 119 -12.51 1.80 -13.96
N HIS A 120 -11.66 2.74 -13.53
CA HIS A 120 -10.87 2.57 -12.31
C HIS A 120 -11.78 2.48 -11.07
N THR A 121 -12.75 3.36 -10.95
CA THR A 121 -13.74 3.31 -9.87
C THR A 121 -14.51 1.98 -9.89
N ASN A 122 -14.84 1.48 -11.07
CA ASN A 122 -15.54 0.20 -11.22
C ASN A 122 -14.71 -0.98 -10.68
N TYR A 123 -13.43 -1.10 -11.04
CA TYR A 123 -12.63 -2.21 -10.52
C TYR A 123 -12.30 -2.05 -9.02
N MET A 124 -12.19 -0.80 -8.52
CA MET A 124 -12.10 -0.56 -7.07
C MET A 124 -13.33 -1.12 -6.35
N MET A 125 -14.53 -0.82 -6.84
CA MET A 125 -15.79 -1.35 -6.28
C MET A 125 -15.88 -2.87 -6.37
N ASN A 126 -15.46 -3.45 -7.49
CA ASN A 126 -15.41 -4.90 -7.64
C ASN A 126 -14.47 -5.55 -6.62
N SER A 127 -13.27 -4.99 -6.44
CA SER A 127 -12.30 -5.49 -5.47
C SER A 127 -12.85 -5.39 -4.04
N LEU A 128 -13.55 -4.30 -3.69
CA LEU A 128 -14.21 -4.15 -2.40
C LEU A 128 -15.32 -5.15 -2.19
N SER A 129 -16.15 -5.37 -3.22
CA SER A 129 -17.30 -6.28 -3.15
C SER A 129 -16.87 -7.73 -2.98
N PHE A 130 -15.87 -8.19 -3.71
CA PHE A 130 -15.37 -9.56 -3.62
C PHE A 130 -14.32 -9.75 -2.51
N GLY A 131 -13.61 -8.72 -2.13
CA GLY A 131 -12.58 -8.73 -1.08
C GLY A 131 -13.05 -8.27 0.29
N TRP A 132 -14.35 -8.03 0.51
CA TRP A 132 -14.89 -7.47 1.75
C TRP A 132 -14.46 -8.23 3.02
N TRP A 133 -14.30 -9.54 2.94
CA TRP A 133 -13.89 -10.40 4.05
C TRP A 133 -12.48 -10.10 4.57
N LEU A 134 -11.62 -9.49 3.76
CA LEU A 134 -10.28 -9.06 4.16
C LEU A 134 -10.30 -7.99 5.26
N ASN A 135 -11.40 -7.26 5.43
CA ASN A 135 -11.57 -6.31 6.54
C ASN A 135 -11.59 -6.93 7.93
N ARG A 136 -11.66 -8.25 8.02
CA ARG A 136 -11.53 -8.98 9.30
C ARG A 136 -10.11 -9.49 9.51
N VAL A 137 -9.31 -9.46 8.47
CA VAL A 137 -7.90 -9.88 8.46
C VAL A 137 -7.00 -8.67 8.61
N TYR A 138 -7.28 -7.62 7.85
CA TYR A 138 -6.67 -6.30 7.95
C TYR A 138 -7.65 -5.29 8.57
N CYS A 139 -7.14 -4.24 9.20
CA CYS A 139 -8.00 -3.18 9.74
C CYS A 139 -8.78 -2.49 8.63
N PHE A 140 -8.14 -2.28 7.46
CA PHE A 140 -8.73 -1.62 6.30
C PHE A 140 -8.29 -2.28 5.00
N ASN A 141 -9.17 -2.23 4.00
CA ASN A 141 -8.83 -2.51 2.62
C ASN A 141 -8.53 -1.19 1.90
N ASP A 142 -7.36 -1.09 1.30
CA ASP A 142 -6.97 0.07 0.50
C ASP A 142 -7.39 -0.13 -0.96
N PRO A 143 -8.40 0.63 -1.46
CA PRO A 143 -8.83 0.53 -2.86
C PRO A 143 -7.93 1.32 -3.81
N ASP A 144 -6.91 1.99 -3.32
CA ASP A 144 -6.07 3.00 -3.93
C ASP A 144 -6.59 4.44 -3.71
N HIS A 145 -5.77 5.38 -4.17
CA HIS A 145 -6.07 6.79 -4.07
C HIS A 145 -7.25 7.21 -4.95
N LEU A 146 -7.92 8.26 -4.52
CA LEU A 146 -9.03 8.88 -5.23
C LEU A 146 -8.51 10.10 -5.99
N VAL A 147 -8.57 10.07 -7.31
CA VAL A 147 -8.16 11.18 -8.19
C VAL A 147 -9.40 11.85 -8.76
N MET A 148 -9.63 13.12 -8.40
CA MET A 148 -10.79 13.90 -8.85
C MET A 148 -10.57 14.50 -10.24
N GLY A 149 -9.41 15.11 -10.46
CA GLY A 149 -9.06 15.68 -11.76
C GLY A 149 -10.13 16.62 -12.33
N ASP A 150 -10.18 16.70 -13.64
CA ASP A 150 -11.16 17.51 -14.40
C ASP A 150 -12.45 16.72 -14.74
N ARG A 151 -12.82 15.75 -13.91
CA ARG A 151 -14.01 14.91 -14.11
C ARG A 151 -15.28 15.60 -13.64
N SER A 152 -16.42 15.09 -14.09
CA SER A 152 -17.74 15.60 -13.68
C SER A 152 -17.97 15.42 -12.16
N ASP A 153 -18.89 16.19 -11.62
CA ASP A 153 -19.28 16.07 -10.20
C ASP A 153 -19.88 14.70 -9.89
N ALA A 154 -20.63 14.11 -10.82
CA ALA A 154 -21.21 12.78 -10.65
C ALA A 154 -20.12 11.69 -10.57
N GLU A 155 -19.11 11.73 -11.45
CA GLU A 155 -17.98 10.82 -11.40
C GLU A 155 -17.18 10.96 -10.11
N ASN A 156 -16.93 12.20 -9.69
CA ASN A 156 -16.19 12.48 -8.46
C ASN A 156 -16.96 12.04 -7.21
N MET A 157 -18.28 12.23 -7.19
CA MET A 157 -19.12 11.74 -6.09
C MET A 157 -19.15 10.22 -6.02
N SER A 158 -19.24 9.53 -7.16
CA SER A 158 -19.15 8.07 -7.23
C SER A 158 -17.83 7.57 -6.66
N ARG A 159 -16.73 8.23 -7.02
CA ARG A 159 -15.38 7.89 -6.53
C ARG A 159 -15.23 8.13 -5.02
N MET A 160 -15.73 9.25 -4.51
CA MET A 160 -15.75 9.53 -3.07
C MET A 160 -16.59 8.51 -2.30
N THR A 161 -17.73 8.10 -2.86
CA THR A 161 -18.56 7.04 -2.26
C THR A 161 -17.80 5.73 -2.16
N THR A 162 -17.04 5.38 -3.21
CA THR A 162 -16.17 4.19 -3.19
C THR A 162 -15.17 4.27 -2.03
N GLY A 163 -14.48 5.40 -1.86
CA GLY A 163 -13.60 5.60 -0.71
C GLY A 163 -14.33 5.51 0.63
N ALA A 164 -15.51 6.12 0.74
CA ALA A 164 -16.30 6.10 1.97
C ALA A 164 -16.68 4.68 2.41
N VAL A 165 -17.08 3.81 1.48
CA VAL A 165 -17.50 2.44 1.83
C VAL A 165 -16.34 1.54 2.24
N THR A 166 -15.09 1.94 1.98
CA THR A 166 -13.91 1.24 2.49
C THR A 166 -13.57 1.62 3.92
N GLY A 167 -14.05 2.78 4.38
CA GLY A 167 -13.58 3.42 5.62
C GLY A 167 -12.14 3.97 5.52
N TYR A 168 -11.60 4.05 4.31
CA TYR A 168 -10.25 4.50 4.03
C TYR A 168 -10.25 5.41 2.79
N CYS A 169 -9.80 6.66 2.96
CA CYS A 169 -9.82 7.65 1.90
C CYS A 169 -8.47 8.37 1.81
N MET A 170 -7.84 8.28 0.66
CA MET A 170 -6.61 9.00 0.34
C MET A 170 -6.79 9.73 -1.00
N LEU A 171 -6.57 11.03 -1.02
CA LEU A 171 -6.59 11.80 -2.26
C LEU A 171 -5.28 11.65 -3.01
N GLY A 172 -5.37 11.42 -4.32
CA GLY A 172 -4.23 11.28 -5.22
C GLY A 172 -4.02 12.50 -6.13
N ASP A 173 -4.82 13.54 -5.97
CA ASP A 173 -4.66 14.77 -6.76
C ASP A 173 -3.39 15.53 -6.37
N ASN A 174 -2.79 16.20 -7.34
CA ASN A 174 -1.69 17.10 -7.08
C ASN A 174 -2.22 18.42 -6.52
N LEU A 175 -2.07 18.61 -5.22
CA LEU A 175 -2.49 19.81 -4.50
C LEU A 175 -1.37 20.86 -4.37
N SER A 176 -0.21 20.66 -5.00
CA SER A 176 0.91 21.60 -4.95
C SER A 176 0.55 22.91 -5.67
N THR A 177 0.79 24.02 -5.00
CA THR A 177 0.63 25.37 -5.56
C THR A 177 1.97 26.01 -5.90
N LYS A 178 3.08 25.34 -5.63
CA LYS A 178 4.45 25.82 -5.84
C LYS A 178 5.37 24.71 -6.33
N GLY A 179 6.47 25.08 -6.97
CA GLY A 179 7.48 24.14 -7.42
C GLY A 179 7.36 23.76 -8.90
N THR A 180 8.07 22.72 -9.30
CA THR A 180 8.17 22.30 -10.72
C THR A 180 6.86 21.64 -11.20
N TYR A 181 6.14 20.98 -10.32
CA TYR A 181 4.89 20.30 -10.65
C TYR A 181 3.75 20.92 -9.86
N ILE A 182 2.98 21.77 -10.52
CA ILE A 182 1.83 22.47 -9.95
C ILE A 182 0.56 21.74 -10.42
N GLY A 183 -0.35 21.44 -9.49
CA GLY A 183 -1.65 20.89 -9.83
C GLY A 183 -2.53 21.92 -10.53
N SER A 184 -3.46 21.47 -11.40
CA SER A 184 -4.41 22.37 -12.04
C SER A 184 -5.33 23.01 -10.98
N ALA A 185 -5.70 24.26 -11.17
CA ALA A 185 -6.61 24.96 -10.26
C ALA A 185 -7.98 24.24 -10.17
N THR A 186 -8.47 23.71 -11.30
CA THR A 186 -9.73 22.95 -11.35
C THR A 186 -9.65 21.68 -10.51
N SER A 187 -8.56 20.89 -10.70
CA SER A 187 -8.35 19.66 -9.93
C SER A 187 -8.26 19.94 -8.43
N GLN A 188 -7.52 20.99 -8.05
CA GLN A 188 -7.37 21.39 -6.65
C GLN A 188 -8.72 21.84 -6.04
N ALA A 189 -9.52 22.62 -6.77
CA ALA A 189 -10.83 23.06 -6.31
C ALA A 189 -11.78 21.88 -6.10
N LYS A 190 -11.81 20.93 -7.03
CA LYS A 190 -12.62 19.71 -6.92
C LYS A 190 -12.15 18.82 -5.78
N ALA A 191 -10.84 18.55 -5.67
CA ALA A 191 -10.30 17.76 -4.57
C ALA A 191 -10.64 18.38 -3.21
N LYS A 192 -10.50 19.71 -3.08
CA LYS A 192 -10.90 20.44 -1.86
C LYS A 192 -12.41 20.29 -1.58
N LYS A 193 -13.28 20.49 -2.59
CA LYS A 193 -14.73 20.35 -2.46
C LYS A 193 -15.11 19.00 -1.87
N TYR A 194 -14.56 17.91 -2.42
CA TYR A 194 -14.92 16.56 -2.00
C TYR A 194 -14.22 16.14 -0.70
N ALA A 195 -12.97 16.55 -0.48
CA ALA A 195 -12.26 16.27 0.77
C ALA A 195 -12.93 16.92 2.00
N THR A 196 -13.66 18.01 1.78
CA THR A 196 -14.38 18.71 2.85
C THR A 196 -15.89 18.43 2.86
N TYR A 197 -16.37 17.47 2.07
CA TYR A 197 -17.78 17.12 2.03
C TYR A 197 -18.18 16.35 3.29
N GLU A 198 -18.86 17.02 4.20
CA GLU A 198 -19.10 16.58 5.57
C GLU A 198 -19.78 15.21 5.64
N LYS A 199 -20.88 15.01 4.89
CA LYS A 199 -21.64 13.75 4.91
C LYS A 199 -20.81 12.52 4.54
N VAL A 200 -19.90 12.64 3.57
CA VAL A 200 -18.99 11.55 3.18
C VAL A 200 -17.91 11.35 4.24
N ASN A 201 -17.37 12.45 4.76
CA ASN A 201 -16.36 12.39 5.80
C ASN A 201 -16.89 11.77 7.09
N ASP A 202 -18.15 11.99 7.44
CA ASP A 202 -18.78 11.36 8.61
C ASP A 202 -18.84 9.84 8.45
N VAL A 203 -19.16 9.35 7.25
CA VAL A 203 -19.13 7.92 6.95
C VAL A 203 -17.70 7.36 7.07
N ILE A 204 -16.70 8.05 6.51
CA ILE A 204 -15.30 7.64 6.60
C ILE A 204 -14.81 7.61 8.06
N ARG A 205 -15.19 8.61 8.88
CA ARG A 205 -14.83 8.69 10.31
C ARG A 205 -15.38 7.54 11.15
N LEU A 206 -16.38 6.80 10.67
CA LEU A 206 -16.82 5.57 11.35
C LEU A 206 -15.70 4.53 11.42
N GLY A 207 -14.68 4.63 10.57
CA GLY A 207 -13.55 3.71 10.52
C GLY A 207 -13.98 2.26 10.25
N LYS A 208 -15.04 2.08 9.48
CA LYS A 208 -15.61 0.76 9.16
C LYS A 208 -15.73 0.59 7.66
N SER A 209 -15.35 -0.57 7.19
CA SER A 209 -15.69 -1.00 5.84
C SER A 209 -17.07 -1.62 5.80
N PHE A 210 -17.80 -1.31 4.76
CA PHE A 210 -19.11 -1.87 4.48
C PHE A 210 -18.95 -3.17 3.70
N ARG A 211 -19.87 -4.11 3.92
CA ARG A 211 -19.96 -5.32 3.12
C ARG A 211 -21.15 -5.21 2.18
N PRO A 212 -21.12 -5.88 1.01
CA PRO A 212 -22.28 -5.98 0.14
C PRO A 212 -23.47 -6.63 0.90
N ALA A 213 -24.66 -6.10 0.66
CA ALA A 213 -25.91 -6.76 1.05
C ALA A 213 -26.42 -7.56 -0.16
N TYR A 214 -26.71 -8.84 0.03
CA TYR A 214 -27.28 -9.74 -0.98
C TYR A 214 -28.70 -10.10 -0.59
#